data_853ffea1f0e3ba7c902c0ecdcd70dccf
#
_entry.id   853ffea1f0e3ba7c902c0ecdcd70dccf
#
_cell.length_a   1.000
_cell.length_b   1.000
_cell.length_c   1.000
_cell.angle_alpha   90.00
_cell.angle_beta   90.00
_cell.angle_gamma   90.00
#
_symmetry.space_group_name_H-M   'P 1'
#
loop_
_entity.id
_entity.type
_entity.pdbx_description
1 polymer ?
#
loop_
_entity_poly.entity_id
_entity_poly.type
_entity_poly.pdbx_seq_one_letter_code
_entity_poly.pdbx_strand_id
1 'polypeptide(L)'
;MRLPVMKALCVAAAVLSMGLYVDANAGPVAHFDFITHAPDSDAWWNTVKNGIKQADEDFNVQTDYRNPPNGDIADMVQLVNQAAARNYDGVVTTIADFDLLKGSVSRLKAKNIPFVTANTGTEKQSADLGALLHVGQPEYLAGKEAGQRAKADGIKTFLCVNHYATNPLSFERCRGFAEAIGADMKTSVLDAGTDPTDIESKVSAYLRAHPNTQAVLTLGPTSADPTIRAVTKMGLAGKIWFATFDIDSDVAKGIKDGTIKFCTDQQPYLQGYIPVAMLAIMHKNHNTDVAQARNELEKDPKFIKRLQDYGLKPVYEARNISSGPGFITPQNIEKVSALAGKYR
;
A
#
# COMPACT_ATOMS: atom_id res chain seq x y z
N MET A 1 -66.23 -70.91 -19.21
CA MET A 1 -65.02 -70.39 -19.88
C MET A 1 -64.50 -69.19 -19.08
N ARG A 2 -63.40 -69.36 -18.35
CA ARG A 2 -62.83 -68.32 -17.46
C ARG A 2 -61.58 -67.72 -18.13
N LEU A 3 -61.55 -66.43 -18.31
CA LEU A 3 -60.40 -65.67 -18.80
C LEU A 3 -59.41 -65.42 -17.63
N PRO A 4 -58.08 -65.49 -17.81
CA PRO A 4 -57.12 -65.18 -16.78
C PRO A 4 -56.79 -63.70 -16.80
N VAL A 5 -56.70 -63.12 -15.58
CA VAL A 5 -56.28 -61.74 -15.30
C VAL A 5 -54.77 -61.69 -15.32
N MET A 6 -54.19 -60.88 -16.19
CA MET A 6 -52.74 -60.54 -16.21
C MET A 6 -52.47 -59.46 -15.16
N LYS A 7 -51.63 -59.76 -14.18
CA LYS A 7 -51.09 -58.77 -13.25
C LYS A 7 -49.89 -58.05 -13.86
N ALA A 8 -50.02 -56.76 -14.08
CA ALA A 8 -48.89 -55.89 -14.46
C ALA A 8 -48.11 -55.53 -13.22
N LEU A 9 -46.80 -55.82 -13.22
CA LEU A 9 -45.84 -55.44 -12.16
C LEU A 9 -45.24 -54.08 -12.55
N CYS A 10 -45.58 -52.99 -11.87
CA CYS A 10 -44.91 -51.70 -11.98
C CYS A 10 -43.68 -51.70 -11.10
N VAL A 11 -42.49 -51.72 -11.69
CA VAL A 11 -41.23 -51.47 -11.03
C VAL A 11 -41.00 -49.98 -11.03
N ALA A 12 -41.13 -49.34 -9.85
CA ALA A 12 -40.77 -47.94 -9.65
C ALA A 12 -39.25 -47.85 -9.41
N ALA A 13 -38.52 -47.32 -10.36
CA ALA A 13 -37.11 -46.98 -10.20
C ALA A 13 -37.00 -45.62 -9.48
N ALA A 14 -36.67 -45.67 -8.18
CA ALA A 14 -36.32 -44.46 -7.42
C ALA A 14 -34.89 -44.03 -7.79
N VAL A 15 -34.77 -42.97 -8.61
CA VAL A 15 -33.49 -42.31 -8.85
C VAL A 15 -33.20 -41.43 -7.68
N LEU A 16 -32.27 -41.86 -6.80
CA LEU A 16 -31.67 -40.99 -5.77
C LEU A 16 -30.77 -39.95 -6.47
N SER A 17 -31.29 -38.75 -6.72
CA SER A 17 -30.50 -37.59 -7.03
C SER A 17 -29.87 -37.10 -5.75
N MET A 18 -28.62 -37.50 -5.47
CA MET A 18 -27.77 -36.82 -4.50
C MET A 18 -27.45 -35.41 -5.09
N GLY A 19 -28.28 -34.45 -4.77
CA GLY A 19 -27.97 -33.04 -4.97
C GLY A 19 -26.79 -32.69 -4.05
N LEU A 20 -25.67 -32.37 -4.64
CA LEU A 20 -24.61 -31.64 -3.98
C LEU A 20 -25.20 -30.26 -3.63
N TYR A 21 -25.69 -30.11 -2.40
CA TYR A 21 -25.97 -28.79 -1.83
C TYR A 21 -24.60 -28.13 -1.66
N VAL A 22 -24.19 -27.33 -2.63
CA VAL A 22 -23.19 -26.30 -2.42
C VAL A 22 -23.88 -25.28 -1.53
N ASP A 23 -23.45 -25.17 -0.28
CA ASP A 23 -23.90 -24.13 0.64
C ASP A 23 -23.45 -22.76 0.07
N ALA A 24 -24.29 -22.14 -0.72
CA ALA A 24 -24.06 -20.83 -1.35
C ALA A 24 -24.18 -19.67 -0.33
N ASN A 25 -24.28 -19.97 0.98
CA ASN A 25 -24.49 -19.04 2.07
C ASN A 25 -23.51 -19.21 3.24
N ALA A 26 -22.35 -19.81 3.05
CA ALA A 26 -21.31 -19.72 4.07
C ALA A 26 -20.81 -18.27 4.12
N GLY A 27 -21.05 -17.60 5.25
CA GLY A 27 -20.48 -16.27 5.53
C GLY A 27 -18.95 -16.27 5.43
N PRO A 28 -18.28 -15.13 5.60
CA PRO A 28 -16.81 -15.06 5.52
C PRO A 28 -16.18 -16.01 6.52
N VAL A 29 -15.09 -16.65 6.10
CA VAL A 29 -14.39 -17.67 6.91
C VAL A 29 -13.65 -17.04 8.08
N ALA A 30 -13.19 -15.79 7.95
CA ALA A 30 -12.47 -15.04 8.98
C ALA A 30 -12.83 -13.55 8.91
N HIS A 31 -12.66 -12.84 10.04
CA HIS A 31 -12.93 -11.41 10.16
C HIS A 31 -11.69 -10.70 10.69
N PHE A 32 -11.13 -9.80 9.89
CA PHE A 32 -9.91 -9.03 10.18
C PHE A 32 -10.21 -7.55 10.41
N ASP A 33 -9.24 -6.87 11.02
CA ASP A 33 -9.26 -5.42 11.23
C ASP A 33 -8.03 -4.79 10.62
N PHE A 34 -8.21 -3.83 9.71
CA PHE A 34 -7.12 -3.10 9.07
C PHE A 34 -7.14 -1.64 9.55
N ILE A 35 -6.19 -1.30 10.43
CA ILE A 35 -6.14 -0.01 11.11
C ILE A 35 -4.99 0.82 10.55
N THR A 36 -5.29 2.04 10.09
CA THR A 36 -4.30 2.97 9.55
C THR A 36 -4.30 4.30 10.29
N HIS A 37 -3.23 5.07 10.08
CA HIS A 37 -3.08 6.43 10.63
C HIS A 37 -3.63 7.52 9.70
N ALA A 38 -4.14 7.14 8.53
CA ALA A 38 -4.51 8.08 7.49
C ALA A 38 -5.76 8.89 7.85
N PRO A 39 -5.81 10.20 7.55
CA PRO A 39 -7.07 10.95 7.58
C PRO A 39 -7.99 10.52 6.42
N ASP A 40 -9.29 10.76 6.57
CA ASP A 40 -10.28 10.46 5.51
C ASP A 40 -10.02 11.23 4.21
N SER A 41 -9.36 12.38 4.30
CA SER A 41 -9.04 13.23 3.15
C SER A 41 -7.91 12.70 2.27
N ASP A 42 -7.14 11.69 2.71
CA ASP A 42 -6.03 11.14 1.93
C ASP A 42 -6.51 10.07 0.94
N ALA A 43 -6.74 10.49 -0.30
CA ALA A 43 -7.24 9.65 -1.38
C ALA A 43 -6.27 8.51 -1.79
N TRP A 44 -4.96 8.61 -1.47
CA TRP A 44 -3.98 7.56 -1.73
C TRP A 44 -4.41 6.21 -1.15
N TRP A 45 -5.04 6.23 0.04
CA TRP A 45 -5.51 5.03 0.73
C TRP A 45 -6.66 4.30 0.02
N ASN A 46 -7.31 4.93 -0.96
CA ASN A 46 -8.34 4.24 -1.76
C ASN A 46 -7.75 3.05 -2.53
N THR A 47 -6.50 3.17 -2.98
CA THR A 47 -5.79 2.06 -3.64
C THR A 47 -5.50 0.91 -2.67
N VAL A 48 -5.13 1.21 -1.43
CA VAL A 48 -4.99 0.21 -0.35
C VAL A 48 -6.33 -0.48 -0.06
N LYS A 49 -7.42 0.31 0.09
CA LYS A 49 -8.78 -0.23 0.32
C LYS A 49 -9.24 -1.14 -0.82
N ASN A 50 -8.89 -0.82 -2.07
CA ASN A 50 -9.18 -1.69 -3.21
C ASN A 50 -8.41 -3.02 -3.13
N GLY A 51 -7.16 -3.01 -2.63
CA GLY A 51 -6.39 -4.21 -2.35
C GLY A 51 -7.02 -5.07 -1.27
N ILE A 52 -7.45 -4.47 -0.16
CA ILE A 52 -8.16 -5.15 0.93
C ILE A 52 -9.44 -5.83 0.40
N LYS A 53 -10.30 -5.05 -0.27
CA LYS A 53 -11.54 -5.57 -0.84
C LYS A 53 -11.31 -6.75 -1.78
N GLN A 54 -10.29 -6.68 -2.62
CA GLN A 54 -9.98 -7.77 -3.54
C GLN A 54 -9.46 -9.02 -2.81
N ALA A 55 -8.68 -8.84 -1.74
CA ALA A 55 -8.23 -9.95 -0.91
C ALA A 55 -9.42 -10.62 -0.20
N ASP A 56 -10.37 -9.82 0.31
CA ASP A 56 -11.60 -10.34 0.92
C ASP A 56 -12.38 -11.23 -0.06
N GLU A 57 -12.55 -10.77 -1.31
CA GLU A 57 -13.22 -11.53 -2.37
C GLU A 57 -12.43 -12.80 -2.76
N ASP A 58 -11.11 -12.69 -2.89
CA ASP A 58 -10.26 -13.79 -3.35
C ASP A 58 -10.13 -14.90 -2.30
N PHE A 59 -10.12 -14.57 -1.01
CA PHE A 59 -9.94 -15.51 0.11
C PHE A 59 -11.23 -15.80 0.91
N ASN A 60 -12.37 -15.21 0.53
CA ASN A 60 -13.65 -15.34 1.25
C ASN A 60 -13.55 -14.96 2.73
N VAL A 61 -12.97 -13.80 3.00
CA VAL A 61 -12.84 -13.20 4.32
C VAL A 61 -13.50 -11.83 4.37
N GLN A 62 -13.61 -11.24 5.55
CA GLN A 62 -14.12 -9.89 5.74
C GLN A 62 -13.08 -9.06 6.47
N THR A 63 -12.81 -7.85 6.01
CA THR A 63 -11.88 -6.93 6.66
C THR A 63 -12.54 -5.58 6.91
N ASP A 64 -12.60 -5.17 8.18
CA ASP A 64 -12.97 -3.81 8.55
C ASP A 64 -11.77 -2.89 8.31
N TYR A 65 -11.95 -1.83 7.51
CA TYR A 65 -10.96 -0.77 7.39
C TYR A 65 -11.30 0.35 8.36
N ARG A 66 -10.38 0.68 9.28
CA ARG A 66 -10.58 1.72 10.28
C ARG A 66 -9.39 2.68 10.34
N ASN A 67 -9.71 3.96 10.47
CA ASN A 67 -8.72 5.03 10.61
C ASN A 67 -9.28 6.19 11.43
N PRO A 68 -8.44 7.03 12.06
CA PRO A 68 -8.89 8.29 12.64
C PRO A 68 -9.26 9.27 11.52
N PRO A 69 -10.47 9.84 11.48
CA PRO A 69 -10.91 10.71 10.39
C PRO A 69 -10.01 11.92 10.13
N ASN A 70 -9.36 12.42 11.19
CA ASN A 70 -8.43 13.56 11.15
C ASN A 70 -6.95 13.16 11.13
N GLY A 71 -6.62 11.85 11.16
CA GLY A 71 -5.25 11.35 11.21
C GLY A 71 -4.58 11.42 12.60
N ASP A 72 -5.36 11.59 13.69
CA ASP A 72 -4.82 11.63 15.04
C ASP A 72 -4.27 10.27 15.47
N ILE A 73 -3.00 10.23 15.87
CA ILE A 73 -2.30 8.98 16.22
C ILE A 73 -2.81 8.41 17.56
N ALA A 74 -3.25 9.24 18.51
CA ALA A 74 -3.81 8.73 19.76
C ALA A 74 -5.16 8.03 19.51
N ASP A 75 -5.98 8.57 18.60
CA ASP A 75 -7.21 7.92 18.17
C ASP A 75 -6.93 6.60 17.44
N MET A 76 -5.91 6.55 16.58
CA MET A 76 -5.46 5.30 15.95
C MET A 76 -5.09 4.24 17.00
N VAL A 77 -4.32 4.62 18.03
CA VAL A 77 -3.94 3.73 19.13
C VAL A 77 -5.17 3.19 19.87
N GLN A 78 -6.23 4.00 20.03
CA GLN A 78 -7.49 3.54 20.59
C GLN A 78 -8.21 2.53 19.68
N LEU A 79 -8.13 2.69 18.37
CA LEU A 79 -8.67 1.70 17.43
C LEU A 79 -7.98 0.35 17.59
N VAL A 80 -6.64 0.32 17.76
CA VAL A 80 -5.88 -0.92 18.02
C VAL A 80 -6.27 -1.54 19.38
N ASN A 81 -6.48 -0.71 20.43
CA ASN A 81 -6.99 -1.18 21.71
C ASN A 81 -8.38 -1.81 21.59
N GLN A 82 -9.26 -1.22 20.80
CA GLN A 82 -10.59 -1.76 20.53
C GLN A 82 -10.53 -3.07 19.76
N ALA A 83 -9.59 -3.22 18.82
CA ALA A 83 -9.38 -4.47 18.09
C ALA A 83 -9.06 -5.64 19.04
N ALA A 84 -8.22 -5.39 20.06
CA ALA A 84 -7.93 -6.38 21.10
C ALA A 84 -9.16 -6.77 21.95
N ALA A 85 -10.18 -5.92 22.03
CA ALA A 85 -11.42 -6.19 22.75
C ALA A 85 -12.51 -6.85 21.89
N ARG A 86 -12.39 -6.74 20.56
CA ARG A 86 -13.27 -7.38 19.58
C ARG A 86 -12.63 -8.69 19.12
N ASN A 87 -13.42 -9.71 18.90
CA ASN A 87 -12.91 -11.04 18.53
C ASN A 87 -12.56 -11.09 17.02
N TYR A 88 -11.60 -10.27 16.58
CA TYR A 88 -11.03 -10.39 15.24
C TYR A 88 -10.08 -11.59 15.16
N ASP A 89 -10.08 -12.26 14.02
CA ASP A 89 -9.19 -13.39 13.74
C ASP A 89 -7.76 -12.94 13.39
N GLY A 90 -7.57 -11.65 13.14
CA GLY A 90 -6.27 -11.04 12.92
C GLY A 90 -6.37 -9.52 12.75
N VAL A 91 -5.25 -8.83 12.92
CA VAL A 91 -5.17 -7.37 12.82
C VAL A 91 -4.03 -6.97 11.89
N VAL A 92 -4.28 -6.00 11.02
CA VAL A 92 -3.24 -5.27 10.30
C VAL A 92 -3.18 -3.86 10.87
N THR A 93 -1.98 -3.33 11.12
CA THR A 93 -1.83 -1.95 11.60
C THR A 93 -0.62 -1.26 10.98
N THR A 94 -0.70 0.04 10.77
CA THR A 94 0.46 0.86 10.41
C THR A 94 1.28 1.20 11.67
N ILE A 95 2.59 1.48 11.54
CA ILE A 95 3.44 1.92 12.65
C ILE A 95 3.68 3.43 12.49
N ALA A 96 2.65 4.23 12.75
CA ALA A 96 2.78 5.69 12.67
C ALA A 96 3.60 6.27 13.84
N ASP A 97 3.44 5.70 15.03
CA ASP A 97 4.28 5.96 16.19
C ASP A 97 4.58 4.64 16.91
N PHE A 98 5.87 4.30 16.94
CA PHE A 98 6.32 3.03 17.50
C PHE A 98 6.10 2.91 19.01
N ASP A 99 6.37 3.99 19.74
CA ASP A 99 6.30 3.96 21.20
C ASP A 99 4.86 3.96 21.70
N LEU A 100 3.98 4.72 21.06
CA LEU A 100 2.55 4.74 21.39
C LEU A 100 1.87 3.39 21.12
N LEU A 101 2.30 2.67 20.07
CA LEU A 101 1.71 1.38 19.71
C LEU A 101 2.08 0.22 20.62
N LYS A 102 3.23 0.26 21.32
CA LYS A 102 3.73 -0.85 22.16
C LYS A 102 2.69 -1.40 23.12
N GLY A 103 1.97 -0.50 23.82
CA GLY A 103 0.96 -0.89 24.80
C GLY A 103 -0.24 -1.61 24.14
N SER A 104 -0.67 -1.12 22.99
CA SER A 104 -1.85 -1.65 22.28
C SER A 104 -1.56 -3.01 21.66
N VAL A 105 -0.42 -3.17 20.99
CA VAL A 105 -0.05 -4.47 20.39
C VAL A 105 0.24 -5.53 21.45
N SER A 106 0.69 -5.15 22.66
CA SER A 106 0.83 -6.08 23.77
C SER A 106 -0.50 -6.68 24.19
N ARG A 107 -1.62 -5.96 24.04
CA ARG A 107 -2.97 -6.48 24.31
C ARG A 107 -3.42 -7.48 23.23
N LEU A 108 -3.07 -7.25 21.96
CA LEU A 108 -3.31 -8.24 20.88
C LEU A 108 -2.59 -9.55 21.19
N LYS A 109 -1.31 -9.47 21.58
CA LYS A 109 -0.52 -10.66 21.99
C LYS A 109 -1.13 -11.39 23.17
N ALA A 110 -1.55 -10.67 24.21
CA ALA A 110 -2.17 -11.26 25.39
C ALA A 110 -3.48 -12.02 25.07
N LYS A 111 -4.13 -11.66 23.95
CA LYS A 111 -5.33 -12.33 23.43
C LYS A 111 -5.02 -13.37 22.34
N ASN A 112 -3.75 -13.62 22.03
CA ASN A 112 -3.31 -14.48 20.94
C ASN A 112 -3.89 -14.07 19.57
N ILE A 113 -4.18 -12.78 19.35
CA ILE A 113 -4.62 -12.26 18.06
C ILE A 113 -3.38 -12.04 17.19
N PRO A 114 -3.24 -12.75 16.06
CA PRO A 114 -2.12 -12.56 15.15
C PRO A 114 -2.19 -11.17 14.52
N PHE A 115 -1.05 -10.48 14.36
CA PHE A 115 -1.04 -9.20 13.71
C PHE A 115 0.14 -9.02 12.76
N VAL A 116 -0.10 -8.23 11.72
CA VAL A 116 0.81 -7.85 10.64
C VAL A 116 0.93 -6.34 10.64
N THR A 117 2.09 -5.80 10.29
CA THR A 117 2.23 -4.36 10.08
C THR A 117 2.31 -4.03 8.59
N ALA A 118 1.78 -2.87 8.20
CA ALA A 118 1.78 -2.42 6.81
C ALA A 118 2.15 -0.94 6.67
N ASN A 119 2.61 -0.55 5.50
CA ASN A 119 2.92 0.81 5.07
C ASN A 119 4.02 1.48 5.89
N THR A 120 3.68 2.21 6.97
CA THR A 120 4.63 2.93 7.81
C THR A 120 5.28 2.03 8.85
N GLY A 121 6.48 2.43 9.27
CA GLY A 121 7.34 1.66 10.14
C GLY A 121 8.45 0.94 9.38
N THR A 122 9.38 0.38 10.11
CA THR A 122 10.46 -0.43 9.57
C THR A 122 10.24 -1.90 9.92
N GLU A 123 10.88 -2.79 9.16
CA GLU A 123 10.91 -4.22 9.46
C GLU A 123 11.39 -4.49 10.89
N LYS A 124 12.40 -3.74 11.34
CA LYS A 124 12.92 -3.84 12.71
C LYS A 124 11.85 -3.44 13.74
N GLN A 125 11.17 -2.33 13.53
CA GLN A 125 10.08 -1.88 14.43
C GLN A 125 8.94 -2.90 14.45
N SER A 126 8.56 -3.44 13.30
CA SER A 126 7.57 -4.51 13.19
C SER A 126 7.97 -5.74 14.01
N ALA A 127 9.21 -6.18 13.88
CA ALA A 127 9.75 -7.31 14.64
C ALA A 127 9.80 -7.03 16.14
N ASP A 128 10.24 -5.83 16.54
CA ASP A 128 10.31 -5.41 17.96
C ASP A 128 8.91 -5.33 18.60
N LEU A 129 7.88 -4.95 17.85
CA LEU A 129 6.48 -5.03 18.28
C LEU A 129 6.00 -6.47 18.37
N GLY A 130 6.67 -7.42 17.70
CA GLY A 130 6.31 -8.84 17.64
C GLY A 130 5.22 -9.14 16.62
N ALA A 131 5.09 -8.33 15.59
CA ALA A 131 4.27 -8.62 14.43
C ALA A 131 4.82 -9.83 13.66
N LEU A 132 3.95 -10.54 12.94
CA LEU A 132 4.34 -11.71 12.15
C LEU A 132 5.23 -11.32 10.97
N LEU A 133 4.87 -10.25 10.27
CA LEU A 133 5.63 -9.69 9.15
C LEU A 133 5.32 -8.20 8.98
N HIS A 134 6.13 -7.52 8.16
CA HIS A 134 5.85 -6.19 7.64
C HIS A 134 5.62 -6.22 6.13
N VAL A 135 4.61 -5.47 5.66
CA VAL A 135 4.35 -5.29 4.22
C VAL A 135 4.41 -3.81 3.89
N GLY A 136 5.46 -3.36 3.22
CA GLY A 136 5.65 -1.95 2.93
C GLY A 136 6.80 -1.70 1.96
N GLN A 137 7.09 -0.44 1.68
CA GLN A 137 8.24 -0.05 0.88
C GLN A 137 9.41 0.30 1.80
N PRO A 138 10.65 -0.15 1.52
CA PRO A 138 11.83 0.32 2.24
C PRO A 138 12.18 1.76 1.79
N GLU A 139 11.71 2.76 2.53
CA GLU A 139 11.66 4.16 2.13
C GLU A 139 13.02 4.79 1.86
N TYR A 140 14.01 4.49 2.67
CA TYR A 140 15.39 4.93 2.42
C TYR A 140 15.94 4.38 1.10
N LEU A 141 15.71 3.10 0.83
CA LEU A 141 16.19 2.45 -0.39
C LEU A 141 15.47 3.03 -1.62
N ALA A 142 14.16 3.23 -1.52
CA ALA A 142 13.37 3.85 -2.58
C ALA A 142 13.87 5.27 -2.92
N GLY A 143 14.14 6.08 -1.90
CA GLY A 143 14.76 7.39 -2.08
C GLY A 143 16.16 7.31 -2.70
N LYS A 144 16.97 6.36 -2.25
CA LYS A 144 18.33 6.16 -2.79
C LYS A 144 18.34 5.74 -4.26
N GLU A 145 17.45 4.85 -4.66
CA GLU A 145 17.32 4.42 -6.07
C GLU A 145 16.82 5.58 -6.96
N ALA A 146 15.87 6.40 -6.48
CA ALA A 146 15.46 7.61 -7.15
C ALA A 146 16.64 8.61 -7.31
N GLY A 147 17.43 8.78 -6.24
CA GLY A 147 18.63 9.61 -6.26
C GLY A 147 19.75 9.09 -7.17
N GLN A 148 19.92 7.78 -7.30
CA GLN A 148 20.89 7.18 -8.25
C GLN A 148 20.53 7.53 -9.71
N ARG A 149 19.23 7.57 -10.06
CA ARG A 149 18.76 8.02 -11.38
C ARG A 149 19.04 9.49 -11.59
N ALA A 150 18.79 10.34 -10.59
CA ALA A 150 19.16 11.76 -10.64
C ALA A 150 20.66 11.96 -10.79
N LYS A 151 21.50 11.21 -10.06
CA LYS A 151 22.96 11.24 -10.18
C LYS A 151 23.45 10.86 -11.58
N ALA A 152 22.82 9.86 -12.21
CA ALA A 152 23.14 9.45 -13.57
C ALA A 152 22.89 10.58 -14.58
N ASP A 153 21.89 11.45 -14.31
CA ASP A 153 21.58 12.65 -15.08
C ASP A 153 22.41 13.88 -14.65
N GLY A 154 23.42 13.72 -13.77
CA GLY A 154 24.33 14.77 -13.34
C GLY A 154 23.80 15.71 -12.26
N ILE A 155 22.70 15.38 -11.61
CA ILE A 155 22.08 16.19 -10.56
C ILE A 155 22.94 16.19 -9.29
N LYS A 156 23.13 17.37 -8.70
CA LYS A 156 23.93 17.61 -7.47
C LYS A 156 23.18 18.41 -6.40
N THR A 157 22.14 19.13 -6.79
CA THR A 157 21.32 19.94 -5.89
C THR A 157 19.85 19.63 -6.10
N PHE A 158 19.07 19.59 -5.03
CA PHE A 158 17.65 19.26 -5.11
C PHE A 158 16.83 19.95 -4.02
N LEU A 159 15.52 19.98 -4.25
CA LEU A 159 14.50 20.28 -3.27
C LEU A 159 13.68 19.02 -3.01
N CYS A 160 13.59 18.57 -1.76
CA CYS A 160 12.63 17.56 -1.32
C CYS A 160 11.39 18.26 -0.74
N VAL A 161 10.23 18.10 -1.38
CA VAL A 161 8.97 18.67 -0.93
C VAL A 161 8.26 17.67 -0.04
N ASN A 162 8.48 17.79 1.27
CA ASN A 162 7.91 16.88 2.26
C ASN A 162 6.55 17.41 2.76
N HIS A 163 5.47 16.74 2.36
CA HIS A 163 4.11 17.09 2.79
C HIS A 163 3.70 16.36 4.09
N TYR A 164 4.53 15.44 4.58
CA TYR A 164 4.25 14.61 5.75
C TYR A 164 5.38 14.70 6.78
N ALA A 165 5.75 15.92 7.18
CA ALA A 165 6.88 16.18 8.09
C ALA A 165 6.72 15.54 9.48
N THR A 166 5.50 15.20 9.89
CA THR A 166 5.22 14.44 11.12
C THR A 166 5.52 12.95 10.99
N ASN A 167 5.70 12.44 9.77
CA ASN A 167 6.06 11.04 9.51
C ASN A 167 7.58 10.91 9.32
N PRO A 168 8.34 10.32 10.26
CA PRO A 168 9.79 10.17 10.15
C PRO A 168 10.24 9.45 8.88
N LEU A 169 9.42 8.53 8.35
CA LEU A 169 9.76 7.75 7.15
C LEU A 169 9.75 8.59 5.87
N SER A 170 9.00 9.69 5.83
CA SER A 170 9.04 10.61 4.70
C SER A 170 10.43 11.25 4.54
N PHE A 171 11.13 11.49 5.66
CA PHE A 171 12.51 11.97 5.64
C PHE A 171 13.49 10.93 5.11
N GLU A 172 13.22 9.63 5.27
CA GLU A 172 14.05 8.55 4.75
C GLU A 172 14.12 8.58 3.21
N ARG A 173 13.01 8.92 2.54
CA ARG A 173 13.01 9.14 1.08
C ARG A 173 13.94 10.29 0.68
N CYS A 174 13.82 11.44 1.37
CA CYS A 174 14.71 12.60 1.14
C CYS A 174 16.17 12.25 1.46
N ARG A 175 16.43 11.53 2.56
CA ARG A 175 17.78 11.14 2.98
C ARG A 175 18.44 10.21 1.97
N GLY A 176 17.75 9.16 1.54
CA GLY A 176 18.26 8.25 0.53
C GLY A 176 18.61 8.97 -0.78
N PHE A 177 17.74 9.88 -1.23
CA PHE A 177 17.98 10.68 -2.42
C PHE A 177 19.20 11.61 -2.26
N ALA A 178 19.28 12.37 -1.14
CA ALA A 178 20.38 13.26 -0.84
C ALA A 178 21.73 12.54 -0.82
N GLU A 179 21.82 11.42 -0.12
CA GLU A 179 23.04 10.60 -0.04
C GLU A 179 23.47 10.08 -1.41
N ALA A 180 22.53 9.66 -2.26
CA ALA A 180 22.85 9.15 -3.59
C ALA A 180 23.50 10.22 -4.50
N ILE A 181 23.03 11.47 -4.43
CA ILE A 181 23.58 12.58 -5.25
C ILE A 181 24.70 13.34 -4.53
N GLY A 182 24.97 13.06 -3.25
CA GLY A 182 25.98 13.76 -2.44
C GLY A 182 25.54 15.16 -2.00
N ALA A 183 24.24 15.41 -1.81
CA ALA A 183 23.69 16.69 -1.39
C ALA A 183 23.48 16.77 0.14
N ASP A 184 23.44 17.98 0.67
CA ASP A 184 23.09 18.22 2.09
C ASP A 184 21.56 18.19 2.25
N MET A 185 21.06 17.23 3.02
CA MET A 185 19.65 17.08 3.33
C MET A 185 19.10 18.28 4.13
N LYS A 186 19.91 18.89 5.02
CA LYS A 186 19.44 19.97 5.92
C LYS A 186 18.93 21.20 5.18
N THR A 187 19.52 21.51 4.04
CA THR A 187 19.16 22.68 3.22
C THR A 187 18.21 22.33 2.07
N SER A 188 17.92 21.05 1.88
CA SER A 188 17.19 20.56 0.70
C SER A 188 15.78 20.06 1.01
N VAL A 189 15.34 20.03 2.28
CA VAL A 189 14.01 19.55 2.67
C VAL A 189 13.11 20.71 3.05
N LEU A 190 11.98 20.81 2.38
CA LEU A 190 10.91 21.78 2.64
C LEU A 190 9.75 21.07 3.35
N ASP A 191 9.45 21.50 4.59
CA ASP A 191 8.18 21.14 5.23
C ASP A 191 7.05 21.95 4.56
N ALA A 192 6.37 21.28 3.65
CA ALA A 192 5.38 21.92 2.80
C ALA A 192 3.97 21.92 3.40
N GLY A 193 3.66 20.97 4.30
CA GLY A 193 2.30 20.70 4.77
C GLY A 193 1.44 20.06 3.68
N THR A 194 0.12 20.00 3.89
CA THR A 194 -0.81 19.30 2.99
C THR A 194 -1.75 20.22 2.21
N ASP A 195 -1.78 21.52 2.50
CA ASP A 195 -2.59 22.47 1.74
C ASP A 195 -1.98 22.73 0.36
N PRO A 196 -2.71 22.52 -0.74
CA PRO A 196 -2.17 22.65 -2.09
C PRO A 196 -1.71 24.08 -2.44
N THR A 197 -2.35 25.10 -1.89
CA THR A 197 -2.01 26.52 -2.15
C THR A 197 -0.72 26.88 -1.42
N ASP A 198 -0.60 26.43 -0.18
CA ASP A 198 0.62 26.63 0.62
C ASP A 198 1.82 25.92 -0.01
N ILE A 199 1.65 24.67 -0.45
CA ILE A 199 2.70 23.91 -1.11
C ILE A 199 3.17 24.64 -2.37
N GLU A 200 2.24 25.04 -3.25
CA GLU A 200 2.57 25.77 -4.49
C GLU A 200 3.34 27.08 -4.18
N SER A 201 2.89 27.82 -3.17
CA SER A 201 3.51 29.07 -2.73
C SER A 201 4.92 28.85 -2.17
N LYS A 202 5.08 27.89 -1.26
CA LYS A 202 6.36 27.54 -0.61
C LYS A 202 7.38 27.03 -1.61
N VAL A 203 6.98 26.15 -2.52
CA VAL A 203 7.86 25.64 -3.60
C VAL A 203 8.31 26.78 -4.51
N SER A 204 7.37 27.65 -4.92
CA SER A 204 7.71 28.81 -5.77
C SER A 204 8.66 29.77 -5.07
N ALA A 205 8.47 30.02 -3.77
CA ALA A 205 9.35 30.86 -2.97
C ALA A 205 10.76 30.26 -2.83
N TYR A 206 10.83 28.96 -2.53
CA TYR A 206 12.11 28.24 -2.41
C TYR A 206 12.90 28.29 -3.74
N LEU A 207 12.29 27.95 -4.86
CA LEU A 207 12.96 27.92 -6.16
C LEU A 207 13.44 29.31 -6.61
N ARG A 208 12.72 30.40 -6.24
CA ARG A 208 13.22 31.78 -6.48
C ARG A 208 14.41 32.11 -5.61
N ALA A 209 14.43 31.70 -4.35
CA ALA A 209 15.52 31.95 -3.42
C ALA A 209 16.76 31.09 -3.73
N HIS A 210 16.58 29.94 -4.38
CA HIS A 210 17.62 28.96 -4.70
C HIS A 210 17.65 28.65 -6.21
N PRO A 211 18.06 29.62 -7.07
CA PRO A 211 17.99 29.48 -8.55
C PRO A 211 18.90 28.38 -9.10
N ASN A 212 19.83 27.86 -8.31
CA ASN A 212 20.73 26.76 -8.67
C ASN A 212 20.16 25.37 -8.32
N THR A 213 18.90 25.28 -7.88
CA THR A 213 18.23 24.00 -7.63
C THR A 213 18.02 23.27 -8.97
N GLN A 214 18.65 22.10 -9.12
CA GLN A 214 18.63 21.31 -10.35
C GLN A 214 17.45 20.33 -10.38
N ALA A 215 17.02 19.84 -9.23
CA ALA A 215 15.97 18.83 -9.14
C ALA A 215 14.92 19.15 -8.08
N VAL A 216 13.72 18.61 -8.28
CA VAL A 216 12.65 18.53 -7.30
C VAL A 216 12.26 17.08 -7.11
N LEU A 217 12.18 16.65 -5.85
CA LEU A 217 11.60 15.39 -5.43
C LEU A 217 10.37 15.67 -4.58
N THR A 218 9.20 15.20 -4.99
CA THR A 218 7.98 15.21 -4.20
C THR A 218 7.69 13.81 -3.66
N LEU A 219 6.99 13.71 -2.53
CA LEU A 219 6.85 12.44 -1.79
C LEU A 219 5.48 11.78 -1.98
N GLY A 220 4.69 12.26 -2.94
CA GLY A 220 3.38 11.73 -3.29
C GLY A 220 2.58 12.74 -4.11
N PRO A 221 1.40 12.36 -4.65
CA PRO A 221 0.52 13.24 -5.43
C PRO A 221 0.13 14.52 -4.69
N THR A 222 -0.13 14.43 -3.39
CA THR A 222 -0.46 15.58 -2.52
C THR A 222 0.56 16.73 -2.66
N SER A 223 1.84 16.42 -2.79
CA SER A 223 2.89 17.43 -3.00
C SER A 223 3.26 17.59 -4.48
N ALA A 224 3.04 16.57 -5.32
CA ALA A 224 3.39 16.61 -6.72
C ALA A 224 2.51 17.58 -7.51
N ASP A 225 1.19 17.51 -7.36
CA ASP A 225 0.25 18.32 -8.13
C ASP A 225 0.42 19.83 -7.95
N PRO A 226 0.52 20.36 -6.71
CA PRO A 226 0.83 21.77 -6.52
C PRO A 226 2.24 22.14 -7.00
N THR A 227 3.21 21.22 -6.91
CA THR A 227 4.56 21.44 -7.43
C THR A 227 4.58 21.50 -8.97
N ILE A 228 3.80 20.65 -9.66
CA ILE A 228 3.60 20.72 -11.12
C ILE A 228 3.10 22.12 -11.50
N ARG A 229 2.10 22.64 -10.79
CA ARG A 229 1.58 24.00 -11.04
C ARG A 229 2.65 25.07 -10.79
N ALA A 230 3.42 24.96 -9.70
CA ALA A 230 4.49 25.89 -9.38
C ALA A 230 5.55 25.96 -10.49
N VAL A 231 6.11 24.81 -10.89
CA VAL A 231 7.16 24.75 -11.90
C VAL A 231 6.63 25.17 -13.28
N THR A 232 5.36 24.91 -13.60
CA THR A 232 4.72 25.36 -14.84
C THR A 232 4.56 26.87 -14.87
N LYS A 233 4.02 27.51 -13.82
CA LYS A 233 3.89 28.96 -13.69
C LYS A 233 5.25 29.70 -13.76
N MET A 234 6.29 29.03 -13.26
CA MET A 234 7.66 29.57 -13.30
C MET A 234 8.39 29.34 -14.65
N GLY A 235 7.78 28.60 -15.58
CA GLY A 235 8.41 28.23 -16.86
C GLY A 235 9.55 27.22 -16.70
N LEU A 236 9.54 26.44 -15.64
CA LEU A 236 10.53 25.40 -15.31
C LEU A 236 10.07 23.98 -15.68
N ALA A 237 8.82 23.79 -16.09
CA ALA A 237 8.31 22.49 -16.52
C ALA A 237 9.17 21.92 -17.65
N GLY A 238 9.61 20.66 -17.51
CA GLY A 238 10.52 20.00 -18.44
C GLY A 238 11.98 20.51 -18.44
N LYS A 239 12.29 21.60 -17.70
CA LYS A 239 13.64 22.16 -17.57
C LYS A 239 14.31 21.80 -16.26
N ILE A 240 13.54 21.74 -15.16
CA ILE A 240 14.02 21.23 -13.88
C ILE A 240 13.85 19.70 -13.87
N TRP A 241 14.82 18.98 -13.33
CA TRP A 241 14.69 17.54 -13.13
C TRP A 241 13.64 17.28 -12.05
N PHE A 242 12.53 16.61 -12.36
CA PHE A 242 11.44 16.41 -11.43
C PHE A 242 11.06 14.93 -11.35
N ALA A 243 11.07 14.38 -10.14
CA ALA A 243 10.55 13.04 -9.84
C ALA A 243 9.63 13.08 -8.61
N THR A 244 8.74 12.11 -8.51
CA THR A 244 7.81 11.99 -7.40
C THR A 244 7.71 10.54 -6.91
N PHE A 245 6.98 10.34 -5.84
CA PHE A 245 6.45 9.04 -5.43
C PHE A 245 4.99 8.95 -5.86
N ASP A 246 4.56 7.73 -6.11
CA ASP A 246 3.20 7.34 -6.48
C ASP A 246 2.59 8.07 -7.68
N ILE A 247 1.51 7.53 -8.18
CA ILE A 247 0.87 7.98 -9.41
C ILE A 247 -0.60 8.30 -9.19
N ASP A 248 -1.02 9.42 -9.76
CA ASP A 248 -2.40 9.78 -10.04
C ASP A 248 -2.56 10.29 -11.47
N SER A 249 -3.68 10.94 -11.79
CA SER A 249 -3.93 11.46 -13.14
C SER A 249 -2.99 12.60 -13.54
N ASP A 250 -2.64 13.50 -12.61
CA ASP A 250 -1.80 14.66 -12.88
C ASP A 250 -0.33 14.26 -12.97
N VAL A 251 0.14 13.38 -12.11
CA VAL A 251 1.47 12.76 -12.21
C VAL A 251 1.61 11.98 -13.52
N ALA A 252 0.60 11.17 -13.88
CA ALA A 252 0.60 10.41 -15.13
C ALA A 252 0.72 11.34 -16.36
N LYS A 253 -0.02 12.46 -16.37
CA LYS A 253 0.08 13.48 -17.39
C LYS A 253 1.47 14.12 -17.41
N GLY A 254 2.00 14.47 -16.22
CA GLY A 254 3.34 15.07 -16.12
C GLY A 254 4.46 14.16 -16.62
N ILE A 255 4.31 12.82 -16.47
CA ILE A 255 5.26 11.87 -17.07
C ILE A 255 5.12 11.83 -18.59
N LYS A 256 3.89 11.85 -19.12
CA LYS A 256 3.62 11.82 -20.57
C LYS A 256 4.11 13.07 -21.29
N ASP A 257 3.95 14.24 -20.68
CA ASP A 257 4.37 15.52 -21.29
C ASP A 257 5.83 15.91 -20.98
N GLY A 258 6.54 15.10 -20.17
CA GLY A 258 7.95 15.30 -19.85
C GLY A 258 8.22 16.28 -18.70
N THR A 259 7.20 16.76 -18.03
CA THR A 259 7.35 17.58 -16.79
C THR A 259 7.96 16.76 -15.67
N ILE A 260 7.57 15.49 -15.56
CA ILE A 260 8.08 14.53 -14.56
C ILE A 260 8.89 13.44 -15.27
N LYS A 261 10.09 13.16 -14.75
CA LYS A 261 10.98 12.10 -15.28
C LYS A 261 10.44 10.71 -15.03
N PHE A 262 9.98 10.45 -13.81
CA PHE A 262 9.35 9.21 -13.36
C PHE A 262 8.65 9.43 -12.02
N CYS A 263 7.81 8.48 -11.63
CA CYS A 263 7.45 8.30 -10.23
C CYS A 263 7.95 6.95 -9.68
N THR A 264 8.34 6.98 -8.41
CA THR A 264 8.60 5.77 -7.61
C THR A 264 7.26 5.26 -7.11
N ASP A 265 6.92 4.04 -7.46
CA ASP A 265 5.63 3.43 -7.15
C ASP A 265 5.76 2.48 -5.96
N GLN A 266 5.11 2.81 -4.89
CA GLN A 266 5.03 1.99 -3.67
C GLN A 266 4.17 0.74 -3.86
N GLN A 267 3.42 0.66 -4.94
CA GLN A 267 2.43 -0.38 -5.20
C GLN A 267 1.41 -0.52 -4.04
N PRO A 268 0.66 0.56 -3.71
CA PRO A 268 -0.20 0.62 -2.53
C PRO A 268 -1.28 -0.46 -2.48
N TYR A 269 -1.74 -0.94 -3.64
CA TYR A 269 -2.66 -2.06 -3.71
C TYR A 269 -2.11 -3.32 -3.01
N LEU A 270 -0.81 -3.61 -3.16
CA LEU A 270 -0.17 -4.75 -2.49
C LEU A 270 -0.11 -4.57 -0.97
N GLN A 271 -0.01 -3.33 -0.49
CA GLN A 271 0.00 -3.03 0.94
C GLN A 271 -1.36 -3.28 1.60
N GLY A 272 -2.44 -3.27 0.82
CA GLY A 272 -3.76 -3.72 1.26
C GLY A 272 -3.97 -5.23 1.09
N TYR A 273 -3.66 -5.74 -0.11
CA TYR A 273 -3.95 -7.13 -0.48
C TYR A 273 -3.12 -8.15 0.31
N ILE A 274 -1.79 -7.98 0.34
CA ILE A 274 -0.88 -8.99 0.90
C ILE A 274 -1.11 -9.22 2.41
N PRO A 275 -1.24 -8.20 3.28
CA PRO A 275 -1.47 -8.44 4.70
C PRO A 275 -2.74 -9.26 4.97
N VAL A 276 -3.83 -8.95 4.27
CA VAL A 276 -5.11 -9.67 4.40
C VAL A 276 -4.99 -11.11 3.89
N ALA A 277 -4.39 -11.28 2.70
CA ALA A 277 -4.16 -12.60 2.11
C ALA A 277 -3.29 -13.50 3.01
N MET A 278 -2.21 -12.95 3.60
CA MET A 278 -1.35 -13.68 4.53
C MET A 278 -2.09 -14.12 5.78
N LEU A 279 -2.88 -13.22 6.40
CA LEU A 279 -3.71 -13.56 7.56
C LEU A 279 -4.76 -14.63 7.20
N ALA A 280 -5.40 -14.51 6.03
CA ALA A 280 -6.39 -15.47 5.56
C ALA A 280 -5.81 -16.88 5.38
N ILE A 281 -4.63 -16.99 4.76
CA ILE A 281 -3.92 -18.26 4.59
C ILE A 281 -3.51 -18.86 5.95
N MET A 282 -2.96 -18.04 6.85
CA MET A 282 -2.59 -18.47 8.20
C MET A 282 -3.80 -18.95 9.00
N HIS A 283 -4.92 -18.24 8.93
CA HIS A 283 -6.18 -18.63 9.59
C HIS A 283 -6.68 -19.97 9.05
N LYS A 284 -6.74 -20.12 7.72
CA LYS A 284 -7.11 -21.37 7.06
C LYS A 284 -6.22 -22.55 7.47
N ASN A 285 -4.93 -22.32 7.64
CA ASN A 285 -3.95 -23.35 8.01
C ASN A 285 -3.87 -23.59 9.52
N HIS A 286 -4.63 -22.84 10.33
CA HIS A 286 -4.62 -22.90 11.80
C HIS A 286 -3.20 -22.72 12.39
N ASN A 287 -2.36 -21.93 11.76
CA ASN A 287 -1.01 -21.61 12.23
C ASN A 287 -0.59 -20.19 11.78
N THR A 288 0.55 -19.72 12.29
CA THR A 288 1.14 -18.42 11.96
C THR A 288 2.50 -18.56 11.30
N ASP A 289 2.72 -19.63 10.53
CA ASP A 289 3.95 -19.84 9.77
C ASP A 289 3.98 -18.92 8.55
N VAL A 290 4.76 -17.84 8.67
CA VAL A 290 4.93 -16.83 7.63
C VAL A 290 5.53 -17.42 6.35
N ALA A 291 6.49 -18.34 6.47
CA ALA A 291 7.17 -18.93 5.30
C ALA A 291 6.21 -19.84 4.52
N GLN A 292 5.41 -20.63 5.23
CA GLN A 292 4.37 -21.46 4.62
C GLN A 292 3.32 -20.58 3.93
N ALA A 293 2.75 -19.62 4.65
CA ALA A 293 1.70 -18.74 4.11
C ALA A 293 2.18 -17.97 2.88
N ARG A 294 3.42 -17.47 2.90
CA ARG A 294 4.03 -16.82 1.74
C ARG A 294 4.17 -17.76 0.55
N ASN A 295 4.68 -18.97 0.75
CA ASN A 295 4.84 -19.94 -0.32
C ASN A 295 3.50 -20.36 -0.96
N GLU A 296 2.42 -20.37 -0.17
CA GLU A 296 1.06 -20.59 -0.68
C GLU A 296 0.57 -19.36 -1.47
N LEU A 297 0.75 -18.15 -0.95
CA LEU A 297 0.38 -16.91 -1.63
C LEU A 297 1.09 -16.76 -2.99
N GLU A 298 2.41 -17.00 -3.03
CA GLU A 298 3.21 -16.91 -4.26
C GLU A 298 2.72 -17.87 -5.36
N LYS A 299 2.04 -18.95 -5.00
CA LYS A 299 1.49 -19.96 -5.91
C LYS A 299 -0.02 -19.79 -6.15
N ASP A 300 -0.67 -18.88 -5.42
CA ASP A 300 -2.11 -18.67 -5.56
C ASP A 300 -2.45 -18.10 -6.94
N PRO A 301 -3.29 -18.77 -7.75
CA PRO A 301 -3.57 -18.33 -9.12
C PRO A 301 -4.33 -16.99 -9.18
N LYS A 302 -5.12 -16.64 -8.15
CA LYS A 302 -5.81 -15.35 -8.09
C LYS A 302 -4.80 -14.24 -7.83
N PHE A 303 -3.89 -14.42 -6.87
CA PHE A 303 -2.83 -13.46 -6.59
C PHE A 303 -1.92 -13.26 -7.81
N ILE A 304 -1.44 -14.34 -8.44
CA ILE A 304 -0.64 -14.27 -9.67
C ILE A 304 -1.36 -13.47 -10.75
N LYS A 305 -2.67 -13.71 -10.92
CA LYS A 305 -3.48 -12.96 -11.86
C LYS A 305 -3.52 -11.46 -11.53
N ARG A 306 -3.67 -11.06 -10.23
CA ARG A 306 -3.65 -9.64 -9.84
C ARG A 306 -2.31 -8.99 -10.14
N LEU A 307 -1.20 -9.69 -9.88
CA LEU A 307 0.14 -9.20 -10.22
C LEU A 307 0.28 -8.94 -11.72
N GLN A 308 -0.22 -9.85 -12.55
CA GLN A 308 -0.17 -9.72 -14.02
C GLN A 308 -1.09 -8.61 -14.54
N ASP A 309 -2.35 -8.59 -14.10
CA ASP A 309 -3.37 -7.63 -14.56
C ASP A 309 -2.96 -6.18 -14.24
N TYR A 310 -2.32 -5.95 -13.09
CA TYR A 310 -1.96 -4.60 -12.64
C TYR A 310 -0.47 -4.28 -12.78
N GLY A 311 0.34 -5.22 -13.27
CA GLY A 311 1.79 -5.06 -13.46
C GLY A 311 2.56 -4.88 -12.16
N LEU A 312 2.11 -5.51 -11.07
CA LEU A 312 2.69 -5.40 -9.74
C LEU A 312 3.82 -6.40 -9.53
N LYS A 313 4.82 -6.04 -8.72
CA LYS A 313 6.01 -6.87 -8.47
C LYS A 313 6.47 -6.73 -7.02
N PRO A 314 5.92 -7.51 -6.08
CA PRO A 314 6.44 -7.54 -4.72
C PRO A 314 7.83 -8.19 -4.68
N VAL A 315 8.63 -7.80 -3.67
CA VAL A 315 9.91 -8.44 -3.38
C VAL A 315 9.78 -9.19 -2.06
N TYR A 316 10.08 -10.49 -2.11
CA TYR A 316 9.97 -11.35 -0.95
C TYR A 316 11.32 -11.44 -0.22
N GLU A 317 11.31 -11.06 1.04
CA GLU A 317 12.45 -11.18 1.95
C GLU A 317 12.18 -12.30 2.96
N ALA A 318 13.14 -12.65 3.80
CA ALA A 318 13.02 -13.82 4.68
C ALA A 318 11.73 -13.79 5.53
N ARG A 319 11.35 -12.63 6.06
CA ARG A 319 10.18 -12.45 6.92
C ARG A 319 9.20 -11.39 6.40
N ASN A 320 9.66 -10.46 5.59
CA ASN A 320 8.90 -9.30 5.15
C ASN A 320 8.60 -9.37 3.65
N ILE A 321 7.66 -8.56 3.20
CA ILE A 321 7.31 -8.46 1.79
C ILE A 321 7.35 -6.99 1.41
N SER A 322 8.33 -6.62 0.57
CA SER A 322 8.43 -5.27 0.05
C SER A 322 7.45 -5.08 -1.11
N SER A 323 6.54 -4.11 -0.98
CA SER A 323 5.59 -3.75 -2.04
C SER A 323 6.25 -2.97 -3.19
N GLY A 324 7.35 -2.26 -2.92
CA GLY A 324 8.12 -1.43 -3.85
C GLY A 324 9.60 -1.39 -3.45
N PRO A 325 10.41 -0.52 -4.07
CA PRO A 325 10.00 0.46 -5.09
C PRO A 325 9.84 -0.17 -6.49
N GLY A 326 8.77 0.22 -7.17
CA GLY A 326 8.66 0.14 -8.62
C GLY A 326 8.98 1.49 -9.26
N PHE A 327 9.09 1.55 -10.59
CA PHE A 327 9.30 2.81 -11.31
C PHE A 327 8.34 2.93 -12.49
N ILE A 328 7.58 4.03 -12.52
CA ILE A 328 6.73 4.39 -13.64
C ILE A 328 7.41 5.52 -14.40
N THR A 329 7.70 5.24 -15.65
CA THR A 329 8.54 6.06 -16.53
C THR A 329 7.82 6.31 -17.87
N PRO A 330 8.29 7.20 -18.75
CA PRO A 330 7.72 7.37 -20.09
C PRO A 330 7.60 6.06 -20.89
N GLN A 331 8.43 5.05 -20.59
CA GLN A 331 8.43 3.77 -21.31
C GLN A 331 7.28 2.83 -20.91
N ASN A 332 6.71 2.99 -19.71
CA ASN A 332 5.64 2.11 -19.22
C ASN A 332 4.35 2.83 -18.81
N ILE A 333 4.33 4.16 -18.84
CA ILE A 333 3.21 4.99 -18.37
C ILE A 333 1.88 4.64 -19.08
N GLU A 334 1.91 4.31 -20.36
CA GLU A 334 0.69 4.00 -21.11
C GLU A 334 -0.03 2.76 -20.54
N LYS A 335 0.73 1.78 -20.04
CA LYS A 335 0.18 0.56 -19.43
C LYS A 335 -0.36 0.80 -18.01
N VAL A 336 0.15 1.81 -17.32
CA VAL A 336 -0.12 2.06 -15.90
C VAL A 336 -1.14 3.15 -15.69
N SER A 337 -1.22 4.15 -16.57
CA SER A 337 -2.06 5.33 -16.37
C SER A 337 -3.55 5.02 -16.17
N ALA A 338 -4.07 3.97 -16.81
CA ALA A 338 -5.47 3.53 -16.60
C ALA A 338 -5.73 2.88 -15.23
N LEU A 339 -4.66 2.54 -14.49
CA LEU A 339 -4.70 1.90 -13.18
C LEU A 339 -4.42 2.88 -12.04
N ALA A 340 -3.97 4.10 -12.37
CA ALA A 340 -3.58 5.14 -11.41
C ALA A 340 -4.73 5.49 -10.46
N GLY A 341 -4.43 5.61 -9.15
CA GLY A 341 -5.39 5.91 -8.11
C GLY A 341 -6.41 4.79 -7.82
N LYS A 342 -6.31 3.65 -8.50
CA LYS A 342 -7.20 2.50 -8.31
C LYS A 342 -6.46 1.21 -7.95
N TYR A 343 -5.42 0.88 -8.69
CA TYR A 343 -4.61 -0.33 -8.49
C TYR A 343 -3.10 -0.04 -8.42
N ARG A 344 -2.76 1.22 -8.71
CA ARG A 344 -1.38 1.71 -8.68
C ARG A 344 -1.31 3.02 -7.95
#